data_a6fb04747878da445023dcfcc5130306
#
_entry.id   a6fb04747878da445023dcfcc5130306
#
_cell.length_a   1.000
_cell.length_b   1.000
_cell.length_c   1.000
_cell.angle_alpha   90.00
_cell.angle_beta   90.00
_cell.angle_gamma   90.00
#
_symmetry.space_group_name_H-M   'P 1'
#
loop_
_entity.id
_entity.type
_entity.pdbx_description
1 polymer ?
#
loop_
_entity_poly.entity_id
_entity_poly.type
_entity_poly.pdbx_seq_one_letter_code
_entity_poly.pdbx_strand_id
1 'polypeptide(L)'
;MKSILLAAGAAAIAALTAGNAAPWALPSGPVPPDTIAPSSRWLNLLPDGETKRRFILDCTGCHQFDEKKARPAGKPRTEAEWAAAVARMLGYAGPTTGFPVISAAQEPAATARWLATSLGERTPSRDADRVPALDGAVTEYLMPGPQDLPHELAVEASGRVIVTGMFTHTMHVLDTAAGTFTQVDIPVEKSNPRALEIDAQGHWWAVLGAPGQVARFDGLAWKTFDVGMYAHSIALDSSGSAWVNGHFTRDPEMLAQIAPDGSVRRVELPRHPLMASGPGGPIPYEVRVAPGGTIWMSELQGNRIVSYDPASGRSAAYDMPAPHSGPRRFDIDTAGTLWIPAYSAGTLVRFEPRTGAFREYPLPIRDALPYVVRIDHGTGTVWIGTGAADALLAFTPGTGAFKAVRLPSRGALVRHLAIDPRNHDVWLAYGESPGKLPARIARFRAGPGEAAGR
;
A
#
# COMPACT_ATOMS: atom_id res chain seq x y z
N MET A 1 -52.32 26.20 6.05
CA MET A 1 -52.11 25.35 7.22
C MET A 1 -50.90 24.47 6.99
N LYS A 2 -49.88 24.90 7.59
CA LYS A 2 -48.88 24.27 8.50
C LYS A 2 -47.78 23.52 7.78
N SER A 3 -46.73 24.26 7.64
CA SER A 3 -45.31 23.86 7.87
C SER A 3 -45.21 22.94 9.09
N ILE A 4 -44.35 21.93 8.99
CA ILE A 4 -43.48 21.30 9.99
C ILE A 4 -43.03 19.98 9.35
N LEU A 5 -41.71 19.90 9.08
CA LEU A 5 -40.86 18.71 9.23
C LEU A 5 -39.53 18.91 8.49
N LEU A 6 -38.68 19.66 9.11
CA LEU A 6 -37.23 19.67 8.83
C LEU A 6 -36.55 19.86 10.19
N ALA A 7 -36.32 18.78 10.90
CA ALA A 7 -35.38 18.69 12.02
C ALA A 7 -35.45 17.29 12.67
N ALA A 8 -34.86 16.29 12.05
CA ALA A 8 -34.56 15.01 12.70
C ALA A 8 -33.47 14.25 11.91
N GLY A 9 -32.26 14.76 11.93
CA GLY A 9 -31.12 14.13 11.26
C GLY A 9 -29.80 14.21 12.04
N ALA A 10 -29.84 14.69 13.30
CA ALA A 10 -28.61 14.93 14.05
C ALA A 10 -28.52 14.28 15.42
N ALA A 11 -29.31 13.25 15.71
CA ALA A 11 -29.39 12.70 17.07
C ALA A 11 -29.30 11.17 17.21
N ALA A 12 -28.74 10.44 16.25
CA ALA A 12 -28.64 8.99 16.33
C ALA A 12 -27.20 8.42 16.43
N ILE A 13 -26.17 9.25 16.67
CA ILE A 13 -24.76 8.76 16.84
C ILE A 13 -24.36 8.63 18.33
N ALA A 14 -25.24 8.81 19.27
CA ALA A 14 -24.92 8.86 20.71
C ALA A 14 -25.25 7.58 21.48
N ALA A 15 -25.11 6.40 20.90
CA ALA A 15 -25.25 5.15 21.64
C ALA A 15 -24.30 4.05 21.14
N LEU A 16 -23.02 4.38 20.95
CA LEU A 16 -21.96 3.38 20.89
C LEU A 16 -21.18 3.47 22.19
N THR A 17 -21.25 2.43 22.98
CA THR A 17 -20.66 2.27 24.30
C THR A 17 -19.22 2.75 24.34
N ALA A 18 -18.98 3.79 25.14
CA ALA A 18 -17.63 4.24 25.50
C ALA A 18 -16.93 3.15 26.31
N GLY A 19 -16.23 2.26 25.65
CA GLY A 19 -15.18 1.48 26.27
C GLY A 19 -14.04 2.43 26.62
N ASN A 20 -13.61 2.45 27.88
CA ASN A 20 -12.50 3.25 28.38
C ASN A 20 -11.20 2.94 27.59
N ALA A 21 -10.97 3.64 26.48
CA ALA A 21 -9.69 3.65 25.78
C ALA A 21 -8.84 4.75 26.39
N ALA A 22 -7.75 4.36 27.03
CA ALA A 22 -6.71 5.27 27.48
C ALA A 22 -6.13 6.05 26.28
N PRO A 23 -5.76 7.33 26.42
CA PRO A 23 -5.19 8.10 25.31
C PRO A 23 -3.80 7.55 24.95
N TRP A 24 -3.68 6.97 23.76
CA TRP A 24 -2.45 6.38 23.23
C TRP A 24 -1.65 7.37 22.35
N ALA A 25 -1.51 8.60 22.81
CA ALA A 25 -0.52 9.49 22.23
C ALA A 25 0.86 9.09 22.77
N LEU A 26 1.75 8.63 21.90
CA LEU A 26 3.15 8.48 22.29
C LEU A 26 3.72 9.88 22.57
N PRO A 27 4.53 10.03 23.65
CA PRO A 27 5.20 11.28 23.90
C PRO A 27 6.08 11.62 22.68
N SER A 28 6.01 12.87 22.24
CA SER A 28 6.92 13.48 21.28
C SER A 28 8.32 13.62 21.93
N GLY A 29 9.00 12.49 22.12
CA GLY A 29 10.39 12.45 22.56
C GLY A 29 11.31 12.48 21.36
N PRO A 30 12.57 12.94 21.53
CA PRO A 30 13.56 12.86 20.47
C PRO A 30 13.70 11.41 20.01
N VAL A 31 13.67 11.21 18.68
CA VAL A 31 13.98 9.90 18.06
C VAL A 31 15.31 9.42 18.62
N PRO A 32 15.40 8.20 19.21
CA PRO A 32 16.67 7.70 19.67
C PRO A 32 17.70 7.74 18.54
N PRO A 33 18.96 8.11 18.80
CA PRO A 33 19.97 8.13 17.76
C PRO A 33 19.99 6.79 17.02
N ASP A 34 20.28 6.80 15.72
CA ASP A 34 20.25 5.69 14.76
C ASP A 34 21.06 4.45 15.22
N THR A 35 20.57 3.77 16.25
CA THR A 35 21.19 2.54 16.77
C THR A 35 20.90 1.32 15.88
N ILE A 36 19.79 1.37 15.09
CA ILE A 36 19.36 0.28 14.20
C ILE A 36 19.31 0.82 12.78
N ALA A 37 20.07 0.20 11.88
CA ALA A 37 20.07 0.56 10.48
C ALA A 37 18.70 0.23 9.83
N PRO A 38 18.13 1.12 9.00
CA PRO A 38 16.92 0.81 8.24
C PRO A 38 17.15 -0.37 7.28
N SER A 39 16.07 -1.05 6.91
CA SER A 39 16.10 -2.24 6.06
C SER A 39 16.81 -2.01 4.72
N SER A 40 16.66 -0.82 4.13
CA SER A 40 17.35 -0.44 2.90
C SER A 40 18.87 -0.65 2.96
N ARG A 41 19.49 -0.38 4.10
CA ARG A 41 20.94 -0.58 4.28
C ARG A 41 21.35 -2.03 4.36
N TRP A 42 20.50 -2.90 4.88
CA TRP A 42 20.70 -4.34 4.82
C TRP A 42 20.59 -4.87 3.39
N LEU A 43 19.62 -4.37 2.64
CA LEU A 43 19.45 -4.69 1.21
C LEU A 43 20.63 -4.18 0.36
N ASN A 44 21.25 -3.05 0.73
CA ASN A 44 22.43 -2.53 0.05
C ASN A 44 23.65 -3.46 0.11
N LEU A 45 23.69 -4.41 1.05
CA LEU A 45 24.74 -5.42 1.12
C LEU A 45 24.61 -6.50 0.04
N LEU A 46 23.41 -6.67 -0.52
CA LEU A 46 23.14 -7.65 -1.56
C LEU A 46 23.62 -7.13 -2.92
N PRO A 47 24.24 -8.01 -3.76
CA PRO A 47 24.69 -7.62 -5.10
C PRO A 47 23.52 -7.16 -5.95
N ASP A 48 23.70 -6.08 -6.70
CA ASP A 48 22.69 -5.60 -7.64
C ASP A 48 22.48 -6.58 -8.79
N GLY A 49 21.28 -6.56 -9.36
CA GLY A 49 20.93 -7.41 -10.47
C GLY A 49 19.56 -8.07 -10.33
N GLU A 50 19.26 -8.96 -11.24
CA GLU A 50 17.96 -9.62 -11.32
C GLU A 50 17.66 -10.48 -10.08
N THR A 51 18.65 -11.20 -9.56
CA THR A 51 18.49 -12.03 -8.34
C THR A 51 18.05 -11.20 -7.15
N LYS A 52 18.65 -10.02 -6.96
CA LYS A 52 18.25 -9.09 -5.89
C LYS A 52 16.83 -8.58 -6.10
N ARG A 53 16.47 -8.18 -7.33
CA ARG A 53 15.12 -7.71 -7.63
C ARG A 53 14.07 -8.79 -7.36
N ARG A 54 14.32 -10.02 -7.79
CA ARG A 54 13.42 -11.16 -7.48
C ARG A 54 13.32 -11.43 -5.98
N PHE A 55 14.44 -11.42 -5.26
CA PHE A 55 14.44 -11.57 -3.81
C PHE A 55 13.63 -10.47 -3.12
N ILE A 56 13.81 -9.22 -3.50
CA ILE A 56 13.04 -8.08 -2.97
C ILE A 56 11.55 -8.28 -3.25
N LEU A 57 11.19 -8.60 -4.49
CA LEU A 57 9.81 -8.75 -4.92
C LEU A 57 9.08 -9.84 -4.12
N ASP A 58 9.74 -10.98 -3.92
CA ASP A 58 9.19 -12.15 -3.25
C ASP A 58 9.24 -12.08 -1.71
N CYS A 59 10.31 -11.50 -1.15
CA CYS A 59 10.64 -11.72 0.27
C CYS A 59 10.49 -10.49 1.17
N THR A 60 10.20 -9.29 0.63
CA THR A 60 10.14 -8.06 1.44
C THR A 60 8.78 -7.38 1.47
N GLY A 61 7.79 -7.89 0.77
CA GLY A 61 6.45 -7.28 0.67
C GLY A 61 5.57 -7.41 1.92
N CYS A 62 5.84 -8.41 2.76
CA CYS A 62 5.09 -8.65 4.00
C CYS A 62 5.74 -7.96 5.21
N HIS A 63 7.05 -8.00 5.30
CA HIS A 63 7.85 -7.42 6.37
C HIS A 63 9.18 -6.90 5.82
N GLN A 64 9.81 -5.99 6.54
CA GLN A 64 11.14 -5.49 6.19
C GLN A 64 12.22 -6.57 6.35
N PHE A 65 13.30 -6.45 5.58
CA PHE A 65 14.51 -7.25 5.67
C PHE A 65 15.52 -6.53 6.59
N ASP A 66 15.30 -6.58 7.89
CA ASP A 66 16.03 -5.88 8.93
C ASP A 66 17.15 -6.75 9.57
N GLU A 67 17.83 -6.16 10.55
CA GLU A 67 18.87 -6.84 11.31
C GLU A 67 18.39 -8.14 11.95
N LYS A 68 17.18 -8.16 12.51
CA LYS A 68 16.64 -9.36 13.18
C LYS A 68 16.46 -10.53 12.22
N LYS A 69 16.22 -10.22 10.94
CA LYS A 69 16.07 -11.24 9.89
C LYS A 69 17.41 -11.61 9.27
N ALA A 70 18.29 -10.63 9.05
CA ALA A 70 19.64 -10.86 8.53
C ALA A 70 20.58 -11.52 9.56
N ARG A 71 20.49 -11.10 10.83
CA ARG A 71 21.37 -11.53 11.93
C ARG A 71 20.59 -11.81 13.21
N PRO A 72 19.85 -12.92 13.31
CA PRO A 72 19.17 -13.27 14.54
C PRO A 72 20.18 -13.41 15.68
N ALA A 73 19.84 -12.81 16.83
CA ALA A 73 20.73 -12.73 17.99
C ALA A 73 22.13 -12.12 17.67
N GLY A 74 22.20 -11.23 16.67
CA GLY A 74 23.44 -10.54 16.29
C GLY A 74 24.45 -11.38 15.50
N LYS A 75 24.11 -12.61 15.11
CA LYS A 75 25.00 -13.53 14.38
C LYS A 75 24.58 -13.70 12.93
N PRO A 76 25.55 -13.78 11.97
CA PRO A 76 25.24 -14.18 10.61
C PRO A 76 24.57 -15.56 10.57
N ARG A 77 23.64 -15.74 9.64
CA ARG A 77 23.06 -17.06 9.39
C ARG A 77 23.97 -17.90 8.53
N THR A 78 24.06 -19.16 8.85
CA THR A 78 24.62 -20.20 7.99
C THR A 78 23.71 -20.43 6.75
N GLU A 79 24.25 -21.08 5.72
CA GLU A 79 23.48 -21.49 4.54
C GLU A 79 22.27 -22.37 4.93
N ALA A 80 22.46 -23.32 5.85
CA ALA A 80 21.38 -24.19 6.32
C ALA A 80 20.26 -23.42 7.04
N GLU A 81 20.60 -22.43 7.86
CA GLU A 81 19.62 -21.57 8.55
C GLU A 81 18.86 -20.66 7.56
N TRP A 82 19.53 -20.19 6.51
CA TRP A 82 18.87 -19.47 5.43
C TRP A 82 17.91 -20.38 4.63
N ALA A 83 18.34 -21.61 4.29
CA ALA A 83 17.48 -22.57 3.59
C ALA A 83 16.22 -22.88 4.40
N ALA A 84 16.35 -23.09 5.71
CA ALA A 84 15.21 -23.29 6.59
C ALA A 84 14.29 -22.06 6.65
N ALA A 85 14.85 -20.84 6.64
CA ALA A 85 14.08 -19.62 6.64
C ALA A 85 13.29 -19.44 5.33
N VAL A 86 13.92 -19.68 4.17
CA VAL A 86 13.27 -19.60 2.85
C VAL A 86 12.16 -20.65 2.72
N ALA A 87 12.44 -21.90 3.10
CA ALA A 87 11.45 -22.98 3.08
C ALA A 87 10.22 -22.65 3.95
N ARG A 88 10.44 -22.07 5.13
CA ARG A 88 9.34 -21.61 5.99
C ARG A 88 8.51 -20.51 5.33
N MET A 89 9.13 -19.53 4.66
CA MET A 89 8.40 -18.47 3.96
C MET A 89 7.60 -19.04 2.77
N LEU A 90 8.13 -19.98 2.03
CA LEU A 90 7.40 -20.69 0.98
C LEU A 90 6.20 -21.47 1.54
N GLY A 91 6.29 -22.01 2.75
CA GLY A 91 5.17 -22.65 3.45
C GLY A 91 4.05 -21.66 3.83
N TYR A 92 4.34 -20.37 4.01
CA TYR A 92 3.33 -19.35 4.30
C TYR A 92 2.75 -18.70 3.04
N ALA A 93 3.56 -18.42 2.05
CA ALA A 93 3.18 -17.55 0.93
C ALA A 93 3.71 -18.03 -0.43
N GLY A 94 4.10 -19.30 -0.53
CA GLY A 94 4.57 -19.92 -1.78
C GLY A 94 3.44 -20.28 -2.73
N PRO A 95 3.79 -20.76 -3.94
CA PRO A 95 2.85 -20.97 -5.04
C PRO A 95 1.71 -21.94 -4.76
N THR A 96 1.88 -22.86 -3.80
CA THR A 96 0.90 -23.89 -3.44
C THR A 96 0.04 -23.51 -2.24
N THR A 97 0.24 -22.32 -1.67
CA THR A 97 -0.53 -21.83 -0.51
C THR A 97 -1.78 -21.07 -0.95
N GLY A 98 -2.66 -20.75 0.01
CA GLY A 98 -3.81 -19.87 -0.22
C GLY A 98 -3.44 -18.39 -0.43
N PHE A 99 -2.17 -18.03 -0.22
CA PHE A 99 -1.66 -16.67 -0.37
C PHE A 99 -0.35 -16.64 -1.18
N PRO A 100 -0.39 -16.98 -2.50
CA PRO A 100 0.78 -17.25 -3.32
C PRO A 100 1.48 -15.98 -3.83
N VAL A 101 2.15 -15.24 -2.98
CA VAL A 101 2.88 -14.01 -3.34
C VAL A 101 4.36 -14.24 -3.67
N ILE A 102 4.96 -15.34 -3.16
CA ILE A 102 6.34 -15.72 -3.49
C ILE A 102 6.31 -16.54 -4.79
N SER A 103 7.13 -16.14 -5.75
CA SER A 103 7.19 -16.84 -7.06
C SER A 103 7.76 -18.25 -6.95
N ALA A 104 7.41 -19.09 -7.94
CA ALA A 104 7.97 -20.45 -8.04
C ALA A 104 9.48 -20.48 -8.33
N ALA A 105 10.08 -19.32 -8.66
CA ALA A 105 11.52 -19.21 -8.94
C ALA A 105 12.40 -19.17 -7.69
N GLN A 106 11.79 -19.12 -6.49
CA GLN A 106 12.57 -19.14 -5.24
C GLN A 106 12.90 -20.56 -4.82
N GLU A 107 14.15 -20.92 -5.04
CA GLU A 107 14.72 -22.21 -4.64
C GLU A 107 15.43 -22.07 -3.29
N PRO A 108 15.02 -22.79 -2.22
CA PRO A 108 15.58 -22.60 -0.87
C PRO A 108 17.12 -22.70 -0.80
N ALA A 109 17.70 -23.70 -1.43
CA ALA A 109 19.15 -23.90 -1.39
C ALA A 109 19.93 -22.83 -2.16
N ALA A 110 19.45 -22.45 -3.36
CA ALA A 110 20.09 -21.42 -4.19
C ALA A 110 19.99 -20.04 -3.53
N THR A 111 18.81 -19.68 -3.03
CA THR A 111 18.56 -18.42 -2.33
C THR A 111 19.38 -18.35 -1.04
N ALA A 112 19.46 -19.45 -0.27
CA ALA A 112 20.23 -19.54 0.96
C ALA A 112 21.72 -19.31 0.71
N ARG A 113 22.30 -19.98 -0.27
CA ARG A 113 23.71 -19.81 -0.66
C ARG A 113 24.00 -18.38 -1.06
N TRP A 114 23.14 -17.79 -1.89
CA TRP A 114 23.29 -16.40 -2.32
C TRP A 114 23.24 -15.42 -1.14
N LEU A 115 22.30 -15.58 -0.18
CA LEU A 115 22.19 -14.74 1.01
C LEU A 115 23.40 -14.91 1.92
N ALA A 116 23.82 -16.15 2.20
CA ALA A 116 24.97 -16.43 3.05
C ALA A 116 26.26 -15.82 2.50
N THR A 117 26.49 -15.96 1.20
CA THR A 117 27.67 -15.40 0.51
C THR A 117 27.62 -13.87 0.48
N SER A 118 26.44 -13.29 0.21
CA SER A 118 26.30 -11.83 0.04
C SER A 118 26.37 -11.08 1.35
N LEU A 119 25.77 -11.60 2.41
CA LEU A 119 25.71 -10.95 3.72
C LEU A 119 26.94 -11.26 4.58
N GLY A 120 27.26 -12.56 4.78
CA GLY A 120 28.41 -12.98 5.59
C GLY A 120 28.58 -12.17 6.86
N GLU A 121 29.80 -11.69 7.14
CA GLU A 121 30.14 -10.81 8.25
C GLU A 121 29.94 -9.31 7.94
N ARG A 122 29.44 -8.96 6.75
CA ARG A 122 29.26 -7.57 6.32
C ARG A 122 28.20 -6.86 7.15
N THR A 123 28.49 -5.65 7.59
CA THR A 123 27.55 -4.78 8.31
C THR A 123 27.13 -3.60 7.46
N PRO A 124 25.88 -3.11 7.60
CA PRO A 124 25.44 -1.92 6.90
C PRO A 124 26.27 -0.68 7.27
N SER A 125 26.48 0.22 6.30
CA SER A 125 27.02 1.55 6.56
C SER A 125 26.09 2.32 7.53
N ARG A 126 26.70 3.14 8.36
CA ARG A 126 25.98 4.07 9.24
C ARG A 126 25.84 5.47 8.65
N ASP A 127 26.40 5.72 7.47
CA ASP A 127 26.34 7.02 6.82
C ASP A 127 24.88 7.39 6.50
N ALA A 128 24.54 8.63 6.75
CA ALA A 128 23.21 9.12 6.42
C ALA A 128 23.01 9.23 4.89
N ASP A 129 21.80 8.94 4.42
CA ASP A 129 21.43 9.19 3.04
C ASP A 129 21.48 10.69 2.78
N ARG A 130 22.08 11.08 1.66
CA ARG A 130 22.23 12.47 1.25
C ARG A 130 21.00 12.93 0.46
N VAL A 131 19.86 13.02 1.15
CA VAL A 131 18.61 13.55 0.57
C VAL A 131 18.24 14.82 1.31
N PRO A 132 17.90 15.91 0.61
CA PRO A 132 17.39 17.11 1.25
C PRO A 132 16.18 16.79 2.13
N ALA A 133 16.20 17.27 3.36
CA ALA A 133 15.06 17.11 4.24
C ALA A 133 13.89 18.00 3.77
N LEU A 134 12.67 17.47 3.91
CA LEU A 134 11.45 18.26 3.82
C LEU A 134 11.08 18.67 5.23
N ASP A 135 10.95 19.97 5.47
CA ASP A 135 10.58 20.51 6.78
C ASP A 135 9.12 20.24 7.10
N GLY A 136 8.85 19.88 8.35
CA GLY A 136 7.51 19.59 8.83
C GLY A 136 7.48 18.70 10.07
N ALA A 137 6.28 18.32 10.48
CA ALA A 137 6.05 17.50 11.67
C ALA A 137 5.36 16.20 11.34
N VAL A 138 5.86 15.09 11.90
CA VAL A 138 5.21 13.77 11.86
C VAL A 138 4.58 13.48 13.22
N THR A 139 3.29 13.16 13.20
CA THR A 139 2.56 12.69 14.38
C THR A 139 2.13 11.24 14.14
N GLU A 140 2.46 10.34 15.04
CA GLU A 140 2.09 8.93 14.95
C GLU A 140 0.97 8.57 15.92
N TYR A 141 0.08 7.66 15.48
CA TYR A 141 -1.02 7.10 16.26
C TYR A 141 -0.92 5.58 16.22
N LEU A 142 -0.89 4.94 17.41
CA LEU A 142 -0.89 3.47 17.51
C LEU A 142 -2.28 2.92 17.17
N MET A 143 -2.31 1.85 16.39
CA MET A 143 -3.56 1.12 16.17
C MET A 143 -4.04 0.47 17.48
N PRO A 144 -5.37 0.44 17.72
CA PRO A 144 -5.93 -0.02 18.99
C PRO A 144 -5.63 -1.46 19.34
N GLY A 145 -5.61 -2.36 18.35
CA GLY A 145 -5.40 -3.78 18.55
C GLY A 145 -4.06 -4.27 18.02
N PRO A 146 -3.48 -5.30 18.64
CA PRO A 146 -2.17 -5.84 18.22
C PRO A 146 -2.22 -6.56 16.85
N GLN A 147 -3.43 -6.87 16.36
CA GLN A 147 -3.65 -7.51 15.06
C GLN A 147 -4.24 -6.55 14.02
N ASP A 148 -4.54 -5.32 14.41
CA ASP A 148 -5.10 -4.31 13.52
C ASP A 148 -4.00 -3.69 12.66
N LEU A 149 -3.58 -4.44 11.64
CA LEU A 149 -2.65 -3.89 10.66
C LEU A 149 -3.38 -2.88 9.76
N PRO A 150 -3.00 -1.58 9.78
CA PRO A 150 -3.57 -0.58 8.89
C PRO A 150 -3.05 -0.85 7.47
N HIS A 151 -3.86 -1.51 6.65
CA HIS A 151 -3.47 -1.81 5.27
C HIS A 151 -3.75 -0.61 4.35
N GLU A 152 -4.90 0.03 4.55
CA GLU A 152 -5.27 1.28 3.88
C GLU A 152 -5.95 2.26 4.84
N LEU A 153 -5.94 3.52 4.45
CA LEU A 153 -6.65 4.60 5.12
C LEU A 153 -7.21 5.60 4.11
N ALA A 154 -8.27 6.30 4.50
CA ALA A 154 -8.87 7.38 3.73
C ALA A 154 -9.25 8.54 4.67
N VAL A 155 -9.28 9.76 4.13
CA VAL A 155 -9.65 10.96 4.88
C VAL A 155 -11.04 11.41 4.45
N GLU A 156 -11.97 11.49 5.40
CA GLU A 156 -13.30 12.04 5.14
C GLU A 156 -13.30 13.56 4.99
N ALA A 157 -14.32 14.08 4.35
CA ALA A 157 -14.55 15.52 4.27
C ALA A 157 -14.62 16.21 5.66
N SER A 158 -15.06 15.49 6.68
CA SER A 158 -15.07 15.92 8.08
C SER A 158 -13.66 16.05 8.70
N GLY A 159 -12.66 15.37 8.13
CA GLY A 159 -11.30 15.27 8.64
C GLY A 159 -11.04 14.07 9.52
N ARG A 160 -12.03 13.21 9.75
CA ARG A 160 -11.79 11.91 10.36
C ARG A 160 -10.99 11.04 9.40
N VAL A 161 -10.17 10.17 9.95
CA VAL A 161 -9.39 9.22 9.15
C VAL A 161 -9.94 7.83 9.40
N ILE A 162 -10.38 7.20 8.31
CA ILE A 162 -10.89 5.83 8.33
C ILE A 162 -9.75 4.90 8.00
N VAL A 163 -9.60 3.81 8.75
CA VAL A 163 -8.46 2.88 8.63
C VAL A 163 -8.98 1.44 8.62
N THR A 164 -8.47 0.63 7.72
CA THR A 164 -8.77 -0.81 7.70
C THR A 164 -7.98 -1.55 8.78
N GLY A 165 -8.62 -2.48 9.50
CA GLY A 165 -7.98 -3.40 10.43
C GLY A 165 -7.73 -4.76 9.77
N MET A 166 -6.72 -4.85 8.89
CA MET A 166 -6.37 -6.12 8.25
C MET A 166 -6.05 -7.19 9.31
N PHE A 167 -6.47 -8.42 9.10
CA PHE A 167 -6.50 -9.58 10.00
C PHE A 167 -7.60 -9.58 11.06
N THR A 168 -8.48 -8.59 11.05
CA THR A 168 -9.68 -8.53 11.86
C THR A 168 -10.91 -8.43 10.98
N HIS A 169 -12.05 -8.06 11.54
CA HIS A 169 -13.26 -7.68 10.82
C HIS A 169 -13.68 -6.25 11.15
N THR A 170 -12.70 -5.39 11.43
CA THR A 170 -12.95 -4.04 11.97
C THR A 170 -12.42 -2.95 11.04
N MET A 171 -13.12 -1.82 11.08
CA MET A 171 -12.62 -0.54 10.62
C MET A 171 -12.39 0.35 11.84
N HIS A 172 -11.41 1.24 11.76
CA HIS A 172 -11.12 2.20 12.80
C HIS A 172 -11.31 3.62 12.29
N VAL A 173 -11.90 4.47 13.12
CA VAL A 173 -12.11 5.90 12.83
C VAL A 173 -11.28 6.70 13.80
N LEU A 174 -10.27 7.41 13.33
CA LEU A 174 -9.51 8.35 14.13
C LEU A 174 -10.20 9.72 14.14
N ASP A 175 -10.58 10.18 15.32
CA ASP A 175 -10.85 11.59 15.58
C ASP A 175 -9.50 12.31 15.69
N THR A 176 -9.16 13.11 14.69
CA THR A 176 -7.86 13.77 14.61
C THR A 176 -7.68 14.93 15.60
N ALA A 177 -8.77 15.45 16.16
CA ALA A 177 -8.75 16.49 17.20
C ALA A 177 -8.55 15.87 18.59
N ALA A 178 -9.25 14.77 18.88
CA ALA A 178 -9.15 14.06 20.15
C ALA A 178 -7.95 13.10 20.21
N GLY A 179 -7.45 12.64 19.04
CA GLY A 179 -6.40 11.62 18.96
C GLY A 179 -6.87 10.23 19.36
N THR A 180 -8.18 9.96 19.31
CA THR A 180 -8.80 8.71 19.78
C THR A 180 -9.42 7.94 18.62
N PHE A 181 -9.41 6.60 18.73
CA PHE A 181 -10.03 5.72 17.77
C PHE A 181 -11.42 5.24 18.25
N THR A 182 -12.35 5.18 17.31
CA THR A 182 -13.60 4.44 17.44
C THR A 182 -13.57 3.25 16.49
N GLN A 183 -14.04 2.09 16.95
CA GLN A 183 -14.13 0.88 16.15
C GLN A 183 -15.52 0.76 15.52
N VAL A 184 -15.55 0.30 14.26
CA VAL A 184 -16.78 -0.05 13.52
C VAL A 184 -16.63 -1.47 12.98
N ASP A 185 -17.45 -2.39 13.45
CA ASP A 185 -17.37 -3.79 13.06
C ASP A 185 -18.06 -4.01 11.70
N ILE A 186 -17.41 -4.79 10.85
CA ILE A 186 -17.99 -5.31 9.62
C ILE A 186 -18.73 -6.60 9.97
N PRO A 187 -20.03 -6.76 9.61
CA PRO A 187 -20.83 -7.91 10.00
C PRO A 187 -20.50 -9.18 9.18
N VAL A 188 -19.24 -9.36 8.87
CA VAL A 188 -18.66 -10.51 8.18
C VAL A 188 -17.40 -10.91 8.94
N GLU A 189 -17.50 -11.99 9.71
CA GLU A 189 -16.36 -12.50 10.49
C GLU A 189 -15.17 -12.83 9.59
N LYS A 190 -13.96 -12.56 10.08
CA LYS A 190 -12.69 -12.81 9.37
C LYS A 190 -12.64 -12.17 7.99
N SER A 191 -13.34 -11.06 7.82
CA SER A 191 -13.46 -10.37 6.53
C SER A 191 -12.14 -9.86 5.97
N ASN A 192 -11.15 -9.60 6.82
CA ASN A 192 -9.82 -9.15 6.38
C ASN A 192 -9.90 -7.91 5.48
N PRO A 193 -10.39 -6.75 6.00
CA PRO A 193 -10.55 -5.53 5.20
C PRO A 193 -9.17 -5.02 4.73
N ARG A 194 -9.00 -4.87 3.41
CA ARG A 194 -7.72 -4.55 2.79
C ARG A 194 -7.68 -3.21 2.10
N ALA A 195 -8.70 -2.88 1.32
CA ALA A 195 -8.75 -1.64 0.57
C ALA A 195 -9.95 -0.81 1.00
N LEU A 196 -9.83 0.50 0.85
CA LEU A 196 -10.80 1.47 1.29
C LEU A 196 -10.86 2.66 0.34
N GLU A 197 -12.08 2.98 -0.12
CA GLU A 197 -12.39 4.24 -0.78
C GLU A 197 -13.63 4.87 -0.14
N ILE A 198 -13.77 6.20 -0.28
CA ILE A 198 -14.95 6.96 0.20
C ILE A 198 -15.60 7.59 -1.03
N ASP A 199 -16.89 7.33 -1.22
CA ASP A 199 -17.63 7.91 -2.35
C ASP A 199 -18.05 9.37 -2.08
N ALA A 200 -18.58 10.02 -3.11
CA ALA A 200 -19.02 11.42 -3.02
C ALA A 200 -20.17 11.65 -2.02
N GLN A 201 -20.87 10.62 -1.61
CA GLN A 201 -21.91 10.63 -0.60
C GLN A 201 -21.37 10.40 0.82
N GLY A 202 -20.06 10.09 0.94
CA GLY A 202 -19.39 9.79 2.21
C GLY A 202 -19.54 8.33 2.66
N HIS A 203 -20.02 7.43 1.79
CA HIS A 203 -20.05 6.00 2.11
C HIS A 203 -18.65 5.40 2.01
N TRP A 204 -18.35 4.46 2.91
CA TRP A 204 -17.09 3.72 2.87
C TRP A 204 -17.24 2.45 2.05
N TRP A 205 -16.33 2.25 1.14
CA TRP A 205 -16.24 1.04 0.35
C TRP A 205 -15.01 0.25 0.76
N ALA A 206 -15.19 -0.93 1.34
CA ALA A 206 -14.11 -1.76 1.84
C ALA A 206 -14.03 -3.09 1.08
N VAL A 207 -12.84 -3.45 0.62
CA VAL A 207 -12.57 -4.79 0.07
C VAL A 207 -12.38 -5.78 1.21
N LEU A 208 -13.17 -6.85 1.20
CA LEU A 208 -13.09 -7.96 2.13
C LEU A 208 -12.34 -9.11 1.47
N GLY A 209 -11.03 -9.24 1.75
CA GLY A 209 -10.17 -10.19 1.04
C GLY A 209 -10.59 -11.66 1.21
N ALA A 210 -10.82 -12.10 2.46
CA ALA A 210 -11.07 -13.52 2.73
C ALA A 210 -12.38 -14.06 2.11
N PRO A 211 -13.55 -13.40 2.22
CA PRO A 211 -14.81 -13.90 1.65
C PRO A 211 -14.99 -13.58 0.15
N GLY A 212 -14.06 -12.85 -0.49
CA GLY A 212 -14.22 -12.44 -1.88
C GLY A 212 -15.37 -11.46 -2.11
N GLN A 213 -15.54 -10.52 -1.21
CA GLN A 213 -16.62 -9.54 -1.19
C GLN A 213 -16.11 -8.11 -1.13
N VAL A 214 -16.99 -7.16 -1.47
CA VAL A 214 -16.85 -5.74 -1.17
C VAL A 214 -17.99 -5.36 -0.24
N ALA A 215 -17.71 -4.55 0.78
CA ALA A 215 -18.72 -4.02 1.69
C ALA A 215 -18.82 -2.50 1.52
N ARG A 216 -20.06 -1.96 1.55
CA ARG A 216 -20.34 -0.53 1.58
C ARG A 216 -21.04 -0.17 2.88
N PHE A 217 -20.53 0.83 3.58
CA PHE A 217 -21.12 1.40 4.80
C PHE A 217 -21.70 2.77 4.48
N ASP A 218 -22.99 2.97 4.80
CA ASP A 218 -23.70 4.24 4.55
C ASP A 218 -23.79 5.16 5.79
N GLY A 219 -23.02 4.82 6.83
CA GLY A 219 -23.07 5.51 8.12
C GLY A 219 -23.99 4.84 9.15
N LEU A 220 -24.87 3.94 8.73
CA LEU A 220 -25.82 3.21 9.59
C LEU A 220 -25.71 1.70 9.43
N ALA A 221 -25.60 1.22 8.20
CA ALA A 221 -25.61 -0.21 7.87
C ALA A 221 -24.57 -0.58 6.81
N TRP A 222 -24.17 -1.84 6.84
CA TRP A 222 -23.31 -2.43 5.84
C TRP A 222 -24.15 -3.16 4.79
N LYS A 223 -23.78 -2.98 3.51
CA LYS A 223 -24.25 -3.79 2.38
C LYS A 223 -23.05 -4.49 1.75
N THR A 224 -23.16 -5.80 1.51
CA THR A 224 -22.09 -6.59 0.88
C THR A 224 -22.44 -6.96 -0.56
N PHE A 225 -21.39 -7.08 -1.41
CA PHE A 225 -21.46 -7.47 -2.79
C PHE A 225 -20.48 -8.61 -3.03
N ASP A 226 -20.96 -9.73 -3.52
CA ASP A 226 -20.11 -10.88 -3.86
C ASP A 226 -19.42 -10.63 -5.20
N VAL A 227 -18.11 -10.47 -5.17
CA VAL A 227 -17.29 -10.34 -6.39
C VAL A 227 -16.67 -11.66 -6.81
N GLY A 228 -16.76 -12.71 -5.96
CA GLY A 228 -16.36 -14.08 -6.26
C GLY A 228 -14.88 -14.27 -6.53
N MET A 229 -14.04 -13.37 -6.01
CA MET A 229 -12.59 -13.43 -6.13
C MET A 229 -11.93 -12.70 -4.96
N TYR A 230 -10.71 -13.11 -4.63
CA TYR A 230 -9.91 -12.40 -3.64
C TYR A 230 -9.49 -11.04 -4.20
N ALA A 231 -10.22 -9.98 -3.88
CA ALA A 231 -9.91 -8.63 -4.31
C ALA A 231 -8.83 -7.99 -3.42
N HIS A 232 -8.07 -7.04 -3.96
CA HIS A 232 -6.97 -6.38 -3.24
C HIS A 232 -7.07 -4.86 -3.20
N SER A 233 -7.51 -4.24 -4.29
CA SER A 233 -7.63 -2.79 -4.42
C SER A 233 -9.01 -2.43 -4.95
N ILE A 234 -9.45 -1.19 -4.70
CA ILE A 234 -10.73 -0.64 -5.15
C ILE A 234 -10.52 0.78 -5.66
N ALA A 235 -11.28 1.15 -6.69
CA ALA A 235 -11.37 2.51 -7.18
C ALA A 235 -12.81 2.83 -7.58
N LEU A 236 -13.23 4.07 -7.39
CA LEU A 236 -14.57 4.55 -7.76
C LEU A 236 -14.50 5.37 -9.04
N ASP A 237 -15.42 5.14 -9.95
CA ASP A 237 -15.56 5.96 -11.16
C ASP A 237 -16.60 7.08 -10.98
N SER A 238 -16.63 8.00 -11.94
CA SER A 238 -17.54 9.13 -11.91
C SER A 238 -19.04 8.77 -12.06
N SER A 239 -19.35 7.54 -12.46
CA SER A 239 -20.72 7.02 -12.47
C SER A 239 -21.18 6.50 -11.11
N GLY A 240 -20.27 6.41 -10.12
CA GLY A 240 -20.49 5.80 -8.82
C GLY A 240 -20.32 4.28 -8.81
N SER A 241 -19.75 3.69 -9.88
CA SER A 241 -19.38 2.27 -9.88
C SER A 241 -18.06 2.05 -9.13
N ALA A 242 -17.99 0.95 -8.40
CA ALA A 242 -16.73 0.50 -7.77
C ALA A 242 -16.06 -0.57 -8.64
N TRP A 243 -14.75 -0.44 -8.83
CA TRP A 243 -13.91 -1.36 -9.59
C TRP A 243 -12.91 -2.03 -8.67
N VAL A 244 -12.79 -3.35 -8.74
CA VAL A 244 -11.84 -4.14 -7.94
C VAL A 244 -11.10 -5.14 -8.79
N ASN A 245 -9.84 -5.44 -8.41
CA ASN A 245 -9.00 -6.42 -9.08
C ASN A 245 -8.96 -7.75 -8.32
N GLY A 246 -8.84 -8.85 -9.05
CA GLY A 246 -8.67 -10.19 -8.51
C GLY A 246 -7.21 -10.51 -8.27
N HIS A 247 -6.73 -10.33 -7.05
CA HIS A 247 -5.32 -10.43 -6.67
C HIS A 247 -4.66 -11.78 -6.98
N PHE A 248 -5.41 -12.87 -6.84
CA PHE A 248 -4.94 -14.21 -7.10
C PHE A 248 -5.68 -14.91 -8.23
N THR A 249 -6.41 -14.16 -9.06
CA THR A 249 -6.97 -14.71 -10.29
C THR A 249 -5.84 -15.02 -11.26
N ARG A 250 -5.87 -16.19 -11.87
CA ARG A 250 -4.75 -16.70 -12.66
C ARG A 250 -5.09 -16.93 -14.12
N ASP A 251 -6.28 -17.45 -14.38
CA ASP A 251 -6.73 -17.73 -15.73
C ASP A 251 -8.25 -17.80 -15.76
N PRO A 252 -8.92 -16.77 -16.23
CA PRO A 252 -8.37 -15.46 -16.67
C PRO A 252 -8.06 -14.53 -15.49
N GLU A 253 -7.24 -13.49 -15.72
CA GLU A 253 -7.19 -12.33 -14.84
C GLU A 253 -8.51 -11.57 -14.91
N MET A 254 -8.94 -11.02 -13.77
CA MET A 254 -10.27 -10.44 -13.65
C MET A 254 -10.24 -9.06 -13.02
N LEU A 255 -11.08 -8.17 -13.58
CA LEU A 255 -11.65 -7.04 -12.86
C LEU A 255 -13.11 -7.36 -12.51
N ALA A 256 -13.66 -6.74 -11.48
CA ALA A 256 -15.10 -6.70 -11.27
C ALA A 256 -15.56 -5.25 -11.12
N GLN A 257 -16.71 -4.95 -11.70
CA GLN A 257 -17.46 -3.71 -11.54
C GLN A 257 -18.67 -3.99 -10.66
N ILE A 258 -18.86 -3.16 -9.65
CA ILE A 258 -20.11 -3.07 -8.89
C ILE A 258 -20.79 -1.79 -9.33
N ALA A 259 -21.90 -1.90 -10.06
CA ALA A 259 -22.66 -0.75 -10.54
C ALA A 259 -23.45 -0.07 -9.40
N PRO A 260 -23.93 1.18 -9.57
CA PRO A 260 -24.70 1.90 -8.55
C PRO A 260 -25.95 1.17 -8.07
N ASP A 261 -26.60 0.38 -8.95
CA ASP A 261 -27.74 -0.47 -8.59
C ASP A 261 -27.36 -1.72 -7.77
N GLY A 262 -26.08 -1.99 -7.64
CA GLY A 262 -25.50 -3.11 -6.91
C GLY A 262 -25.30 -4.36 -7.76
N SER A 263 -25.54 -4.32 -9.06
CA SER A 263 -25.20 -5.43 -9.96
C SER A 263 -23.69 -5.58 -10.09
N VAL A 264 -23.22 -6.83 -10.16
CA VAL A 264 -21.78 -7.16 -10.25
C VAL A 264 -21.49 -7.78 -11.62
N ARG A 265 -20.53 -7.20 -12.32
CA ARG A 265 -20.04 -7.70 -13.61
C ARG A 265 -18.54 -7.99 -13.51
N ARG A 266 -18.11 -9.17 -13.95
CA ARG A 266 -16.70 -9.53 -14.09
C ARG A 266 -16.22 -9.24 -15.51
N VAL A 267 -14.96 -8.77 -15.61
CA VAL A 267 -14.29 -8.45 -16.87
C VAL A 267 -12.99 -9.22 -16.94
N GLU A 268 -12.83 -10.01 -18.00
CA GLU A 268 -11.58 -10.68 -18.28
C GLU A 268 -10.56 -9.72 -18.89
N LEU A 269 -9.33 -9.81 -18.39
CA LEU A 269 -8.20 -9.02 -18.87
C LEU A 269 -7.33 -9.81 -19.85
N PRO A 270 -6.44 -9.16 -20.62
CA PRO A 270 -5.52 -9.83 -21.51
C PRO A 270 -4.64 -10.84 -20.76
N ARG A 271 -4.66 -12.09 -21.22
CA ARG A 271 -3.91 -13.18 -20.60
C ARG A 271 -2.42 -12.85 -20.50
N HIS A 272 -1.86 -13.05 -19.30
CA HIS A 272 -0.43 -12.89 -19.07
C HIS A 272 0.33 -14.20 -19.37
N PRO A 273 1.53 -14.15 -20.01
CA PRO A 273 2.33 -15.35 -20.27
C PRO A 273 2.66 -16.18 -19.02
N LEU A 274 2.81 -15.57 -17.84
CA LEU A 274 3.04 -16.28 -16.58
C LEU A 274 1.92 -17.25 -16.19
N MET A 275 0.70 -17.07 -16.70
CA MET A 275 -0.41 -17.99 -16.45
C MET A 275 -0.21 -19.35 -17.11
N ALA A 276 0.61 -19.43 -18.15
CA ALA A 276 0.91 -20.66 -18.85
C ALA A 276 2.01 -21.50 -18.18
N SER A 277 2.78 -20.92 -17.25
CA SER A 277 4.00 -21.52 -16.70
C SER A 277 3.81 -22.23 -15.34
N GLY A 278 2.57 -22.44 -14.89
CA GLY A 278 2.29 -23.19 -13.66
C GLY A 278 1.92 -22.31 -12.45
N PRO A 279 2.17 -22.78 -11.22
CA PRO A 279 1.77 -22.05 -10.01
C PRO A 279 2.50 -20.70 -9.87
N GLY A 280 1.78 -19.67 -9.51
CA GLY A 280 2.17 -18.28 -9.57
C GLY A 280 1.39 -17.57 -10.67
N GLY A 281 1.29 -16.28 -10.59
CA GLY A 281 0.51 -15.51 -11.55
C GLY A 281 1.00 -14.06 -11.57
N PRO A 282 0.40 -13.22 -12.40
CA PRO A 282 0.82 -11.83 -12.55
C PRO A 282 0.57 -10.99 -11.30
N ILE A 283 -0.33 -11.43 -10.41
CA ILE A 283 -0.72 -10.75 -9.17
C ILE A 283 -1.16 -9.31 -9.43
N PRO A 284 -2.40 -9.11 -9.92
CA PRO A 284 -3.03 -7.79 -9.97
C PRO A 284 -2.96 -7.10 -8.61
N TYR A 285 -2.48 -5.86 -8.56
CA TYR A 285 -2.12 -5.23 -7.29
C TYR A 285 -2.92 -3.99 -6.97
N GLU A 286 -2.87 -2.97 -7.81
CA GLU A 286 -3.60 -1.70 -7.63
C GLU A 286 -4.55 -1.51 -8.80
N VAL A 287 -5.71 -0.92 -8.55
CA VAL A 287 -6.64 -0.45 -9.56
C VAL A 287 -6.90 1.05 -9.36
N ARG A 288 -6.91 1.83 -10.44
CA ARG A 288 -7.22 3.26 -10.45
C ARG A 288 -8.06 3.61 -11.66
N VAL A 289 -8.88 4.64 -11.53
CA VAL A 289 -9.68 5.21 -12.62
C VAL A 289 -9.05 6.51 -13.08
N ALA A 290 -8.70 6.59 -14.36
CA ALA A 290 -8.19 7.83 -14.95
C ALA A 290 -9.32 8.87 -15.12
N PRO A 291 -9.01 10.17 -15.22
CA PRO A 291 -10.01 11.21 -15.45
C PRO A 291 -10.92 10.97 -16.66
N GLY A 292 -10.42 10.26 -17.69
CA GLY A 292 -11.18 9.84 -18.86
C GLY A 292 -12.01 8.57 -18.70
N GLY A 293 -12.10 7.98 -17.49
CA GLY A 293 -12.89 6.77 -17.21
C GLY A 293 -12.18 5.45 -17.52
N THR A 294 -10.97 5.47 -18.06
CA THR A 294 -10.17 4.25 -18.27
C THR A 294 -9.75 3.67 -16.94
N ILE A 295 -9.95 2.37 -16.76
CA ILE A 295 -9.51 1.61 -15.59
C ILE A 295 -8.08 1.14 -15.82
N TRP A 296 -7.20 1.45 -14.89
CA TRP A 296 -5.80 1.03 -14.91
C TRP A 296 -5.50 0.07 -13.77
N MET A 297 -4.66 -0.91 -14.03
CA MET A 297 -4.25 -1.91 -13.07
C MET A 297 -2.76 -2.20 -13.18
N SER A 298 -2.08 -2.37 -12.04
CA SER A 298 -0.70 -2.88 -11.99
C SER A 298 -0.68 -4.37 -11.73
N GLU A 299 0.30 -5.07 -12.30
CA GLU A 299 0.57 -6.49 -12.07
C GLU A 299 1.94 -6.66 -11.43
N LEU A 300 1.94 -6.99 -10.15
CA LEU A 300 3.14 -7.03 -9.30
C LEU A 300 4.21 -8.00 -9.83
N GLN A 301 3.84 -9.26 -10.04
CA GLN A 301 4.74 -10.29 -10.59
C GLN A 301 4.73 -10.30 -12.12
N GLY A 302 3.64 -9.84 -12.72
CA GLY A 302 3.48 -9.71 -14.17
C GLY A 302 4.37 -8.63 -14.76
N ASN A 303 4.84 -7.70 -13.94
CA ASN A 303 5.77 -6.63 -14.36
C ASN A 303 5.21 -5.76 -15.50
N ARG A 304 3.90 -5.49 -15.48
CA ARG A 304 3.23 -4.66 -16.49
C ARG A 304 2.11 -3.82 -15.90
N ILE A 305 1.61 -2.86 -16.68
CA ILE A 305 0.41 -2.07 -16.43
C ILE A 305 -0.64 -2.48 -17.46
N VAL A 306 -1.87 -2.67 -17.04
CA VAL A 306 -3.00 -3.01 -17.91
C VAL A 306 -4.04 -1.90 -17.86
N SER A 307 -4.59 -1.54 -19.02
CA SER A 307 -5.74 -0.65 -19.13
C SER A 307 -6.98 -1.41 -19.61
N TYR A 308 -8.15 -0.98 -19.14
CA TYR A 308 -9.45 -1.40 -19.62
C TYR A 308 -10.33 -0.17 -19.84
N ASP A 309 -10.88 -0.03 -21.02
CA ASP A 309 -11.85 1.02 -21.37
C ASP A 309 -13.28 0.46 -21.25
N PRO A 310 -14.06 0.85 -20.24
CA PRO A 310 -15.41 0.33 -20.05
C PRO A 310 -16.40 0.69 -21.20
N ALA A 311 -16.15 1.79 -21.92
CA ALA A 311 -17.02 2.24 -22.99
C ALA A 311 -16.88 1.39 -24.26
N SER A 312 -15.64 1.00 -24.60
CA SER A 312 -15.36 0.17 -25.79
C SER A 312 -15.16 -1.29 -25.50
N GLY A 313 -14.95 -1.68 -24.21
CA GLY A 313 -14.60 -3.03 -23.81
C GLY A 313 -13.16 -3.45 -24.16
N ARG A 314 -12.32 -2.52 -24.64
CA ARG A 314 -10.95 -2.82 -25.06
C ARG A 314 -9.98 -2.74 -23.89
N SER A 315 -8.99 -3.64 -23.94
CA SER A 315 -7.86 -3.68 -23.00
C SER A 315 -6.55 -3.54 -23.74
N ALA A 316 -5.53 -3.01 -23.05
CA ALA A 316 -4.14 -3.02 -23.50
C ALA A 316 -3.20 -3.28 -22.33
N ALA A 317 -2.02 -3.84 -22.61
CA ALA A 317 -1.00 -4.11 -21.61
C ALA A 317 0.33 -3.50 -22.04
N TYR A 318 1.10 -3.01 -21.06
CA TYR A 318 2.36 -2.30 -21.26
C TYR A 318 3.40 -2.85 -20.28
N ASP A 319 4.46 -3.45 -20.79
CA ASP A 319 5.54 -3.98 -19.96
C ASP A 319 6.34 -2.88 -19.29
N MET A 320 6.70 -3.07 -18.03
CA MET A 320 7.57 -2.14 -17.30
C MET A 320 8.98 -2.15 -17.91
N PRO A 321 9.70 -0.99 -17.93
CA PRO A 321 11.03 -0.90 -18.57
C PRO A 321 12.06 -1.84 -17.97
N ALA A 322 12.10 -1.94 -16.63
CA ALA A 322 13.04 -2.82 -15.94
C ALA A 322 12.39 -4.19 -15.67
N PRO A 323 13.11 -5.31 -15.88
CA PRO A 323 12.60 -6.63 -15.54
C PRO A 323 12.45 -6.79 -14.02
N HIS A 324 11.41 -7.49 -13.59
CA HIS A 324 11.09 -7.72 -12.18
C HIS A 324 11.04 -6.44 -11.34
N SER A 325 10.53 -5.34 -11.91
CA SER A 325 10.46 -4.06 -11.21
C SER A 325 9.38 -4.01 -10.12
N GLY A 326 8.35 -4.84 -10.24
CA GLY A 326 7.28 -4.97 -9.26
C GLY A 326 6.44 -3.71 -9.12
N PRO A 327 5.66 -3.30 -10.14
CA PRO A 327 4.77 -2.14 -10.03
C PRO A 327 3.71 -2.40 -8.96
N ARG A 328 3.64 -1.51 -7.97
CA ARG A 328 2.72 -1.64 -6.85
C ARG A 328 1.61 -0.58 -6.91
N ARG A 329 1.44 0.20 -5.85
CA ARG A 329 0.33 1.14 -5.66
C ARG A 329 0.61 2.47 -6.35
N PHE A 330 0.27 2.54 -7.61
CA PHE A 330 0.41 3.74 -8.44
C PHE A 330 -0.74 4.74 -8.24
N ASP A 331 -0.55 5.95 -8.77
CA ASP A 331 -1.61 6.96 -8.88
C ASP A 331 -1.58 7.65 -10.25
N ILE A 332 -2.66 8.39 -10.57
CA ILE A 332 -2.87 9.02 -11.87
C ILE A 332 -3.09 10.52 -11.66
N ASP A 333 -2.33 11.36 -12.38
CA ASP A 333 -2.51 12.81 -12.29
C ASP A 333 -3.72 13.30 -13.14
N THR A 334 -4.04 14.59 -13.01
CA THR A 334 -5.16 15.21 -13.72
C THR A 334 -5.00 15.22 -15.25
N ALA A 335 -3.78 15.05 -15.74
CA ALA A 335 -3.47 14.91 -17.17
C ALA A 335 -3.63 13.46 -17.67
N GLY A 336 -3.87 12.51 -16.78
CA GLY A 336 -3.96 11.09 -17.07
C GLY A 336 -2.62 10.36 -17.12
N THR A 337 -1.53 10.98 -16.64
CA THR A 337 -0.22 10.36 -16.53
C THR A 337 -0.19 9.45 -15.30
N LEU A 338 0.35 8.24 -15.43
CA LEU A 338 0.53 7.33 -14.31
C LEU A 338 1.89 7.55 -13.65
N TRP A 339 1.90 7.58 -12.33
CA TRP A 339 3.09 7.61 -11.50
C TRP A 339 3.19 6.31 -10.70
N ILE A 340 4.17 5.48 -11.05
CA ILE A 340 4.22 4.06 -10.69
C ILE A 340 5.43 3.79 -9.81
N PRO A 341 5.26 3.26 -8.59
CA PRO A 341 6.37 2.81 -7.78
C PRO A 341 6.87 1.46 -8.30
N ALA A 342 8.07 1.43 -8.86
CA ALA A 342 8.75 0.21 -9.29
C ALA A 342 9.55 -0.34 -8.09
N TYR A 343 8.86 -1.15 -7.29
CA TYR A 343 9.25 -1.55 -5.93
C TYR A 343 10.65 -2.13 -5.83
N SER A 344 10.94 -3.17 -6.61
CA SER A 344 12.23 -3.85 -6.56
C SER A 344 13.30 -3.21 -7.44
N ALA A 345 12.91 -2.36 -8.40
CA ALA A 345 13.85 -1.56 -9.19
C ALA A 345 14.32 -0.30 -8.45
N GLY A 346 13.59 0.12 -7.40
CA GLY A 346 13.95 1.32 -6.63
C GLY A 346 13.77 2.61 -7.40
N THR A 347 12.81 2.67 -8.33
CA THR A 347 12.54 3.84 -9.18
C THR A 347 11.09 4.30 -9.06
N LEU A 348 10.85 5.61 -9.23
CA LEU A 348 9.55 6.16 -9.57
C LEU A 348 9.45 6.19 -11.09
N VAL A 349 8.39 5.62 -11.67
CA VAL A 349 8.19 5.55 -13.11
C VAL A 349 7.02 6.43 -13.51
N ARG A 350 7.24 7.32 -14.48
CA ARG A 350 6.19 8.08 -15.17
C ARG A 350 5.82 7.35 -16.44
N PHE A 351 4.54 7.06 -16.63
CA PHE A 351 4.02 6.47 -17.85
C PHE A 351 2.99 7.41 -18.50
N GLU A 352 3.17 7.66 -19.79
CA GLU A 352 2.31 8.52 -20.60
C GLU A 352 1.40 7.67 -21.51
N PRO A 353 0.12 7.46 -21.18
CA PRO A 353 -0.75 6.54 -21.95
C PRO A 353 -0.92 6.89 -23.42
N ARG A 354 -0.91 8.20 -23.77
CA ARG A 354 -1.13 8.64 -25.16
C ARG A 354 0.01 8.26 -26.09
N THR A 355 1.24 8.10 -25.58
CA THR A 355 2.42 7.79 -26.36
C THR A 355 2.98 6.40 -26.06
N GLY A 356 2.56 5.78 -24.96
CA GLY A 356 3.15 4.56 -24.43
C GLY A 356 4.55 4.76 -23.84
N ALA A 357 4.99 6.01 -23.64
CA ALA A 357 6.35 6.31 -23.19
C ALA A 357 6.50 6.17 -21.67
N PHE A 358 7.61 5.53 -21.26
CA PHE A 358 8.04 5.44 -19.88
C PHE A 358 9.24 6.35 -19.61
N ARG A 359 9.30 6.91 -18.40
CA ARG A 359 10.46 7.62 -17.88
C ARG A 359 10.70 7.22 -16.44
N GLU A 360 11.93 6.82 -16.12
CA GLU A 360 12.33 6.38 -14.78
C GLU A 360 13.07 7.48 -14.02
N TYR A 361 12.80 7.57 -12.73
CA TYR A 361 13.47 8.47 -11.78
C TYR A 361 14.00 7.61 -10.63
N PRO A 362 15.31 7.32 -10.57
CA PRO A 362 15.91 6.57 -9.47
C PRO A 362 15.65 7.28 -8.14
N LEU A 363 15.24 6.51 -7.12
CA LEU A 363 15.05 7.08 -5.79
C LEU A 363 16.39 7.50 -5.18
N PRO A 364 16.41 8.61 -4.41
CA PRO A 364 17.63 9.13 -3.81
C PRO A 364 18.15 8.28 -2.64
N ILE A 365 17.32 7.41 -2.09
CA ILE A 365 17.70 6.41 -1.08
C ILE A 365 17.74 5.05 -1.75
N ARG A 366 18.93 4.48 -1.86
CA ARG A 366 19.11 3.17 -2.50
C ARG A 366 18.37 2.08 -1.73
N ASP A 367 17.69 1.18 -2.45
CA ASP A 367 16.86 0.10 -1.90
C ASP A 367 15.78 0.58 -0.91
N ALA A 368 15.29 1.82 -1.08
CA ALA A 368 14.18 2.35 -0.26
C ALA A 368 12.87 1.58 -0.45
N LEU A 369 12.72 0.89 -1.56
CA LEU A 369 11.54 0.11 -1.95
C LEU A 369 10.27 0.98 -2.00
N PRO A 370 10.03 1.75 -3.08
CA PRO A 370 8.81 2.52 -3.24
C PRO A 370 7.60 1.58 -3.27
N TYR A 371 6.70 1.70 -2.28
CA TYR A 371 5.56 0.80 -2.14
C TYR A 371 4.27 1.41 -2.67
N VAL A 372 4.06 2.68 -2.39
CA VAL A 372 2.85 3.42 -2.71
C VAL A 372 3.19 4.82 -3.21
N VAL A 373 2.44 5.26 -4.21
CA VAL A 373 2.45 6.64 -4.70
C VAL A 373 1.06 7.23 -4.52
N ARG A 374 1.00 8.48 -4.09
CA ARG A 374 -0.20 9.33 -4.13
C ARG A 374 0.17 10.73 -4.57
N ILE A 375 -0.71 11.33 -5.35
CA ILE A 375 -0.51 12.67 -5.91
C ILE A 375 -1.34 13.66 -5.11
N ASP A 376 -0.71 14.68 -4.60
CA ASP A 376 -1.42 15.85 -4.11
C ASP A 376 -1.86 16.69 -5.31
N HIS A 377 -3.10 16.56 -5.72
CA HIS A 377 -3.64 17.26 -6.89
C HIS A 377 -3.70 18.78 -6.70
N GLY A 378 -3.64 19.29 -5.47
CA GLY A 378 -3.60 20.73 -5.18
C GLY A 378 -2.21 21.34 -5.41
N THR A 379 -1.14 20.58 -5.11
CA THR A 379 0.25 21.05 -5.24
C THR A 379 1.02 20.44 -6.39
N GLY A 380 0.53 19.35 -6.97
CA GLY A 380 1.23 18.56 -7.98
C GLY A 380 2.38 17.72 -7.42
N THR A 381 2.54 17.65 -6.10
CA THR A 381 3.58 16.84 -5.45
C THR A 381 3.23 15.35 -5.55
N VAL A 382 4.20 14.54 -5.98
CA VAL A 382 4.10 13.07 -5.98
C VAL A 382 4.71 12.53 -4.69
N TRP A 383 3.88 12.01 -3.81
CA TRP A 383 4.28 11.43 -2.53
C TRP A 383 4.56 9.94 -2.68
N ILE A 384 5.66 9.45 -2.07
CA ILE A 384 6.10 8.07 -2.19
C ILE A 384 6.34 7.49 -0.80
N GLY A 385 5.55 6.50 -0.43
CA GLY A 385 5.77 5.70 0.79
C GLY A 385 6.80 4.62 0.53
N THR A 386 7.80 4.51 1.41
CA THR A 386 8.88 3.52 1.27
C THR A 386 8.65 2.28 2.11
N GLY A 387 9.05 1.12 1.60
CA GLY A 387 8.95 -0.16 2.30
C GLY A 387 10.15 -0.50 3.17
N ALA A 388 11.29 0.20 2.98
CA ALA A 388 12.55 -0.21 3.64
C ALA A 388 13.40 0.94 4.19
N ALA A 389 13.05 2.21 3.94
CA ALA A 389 13.89 3.34 4.32
C ALA A 389 13.41 4.11 5.56
N ASP A 390 12.26 3.71 6.14
CA ASP A 390 11.60 4.45 7.21
C ASP A 390 11.41 5.94 6.86
N ALA A 391 10.98 6.19 5.63
CA ALA A 391 10.87 7.53 5.07
C ALA A 391 9.65 7.69 4.16
N LEU A 392 9.13 8.90 4.13
CA LEU A 392 8.23 9.42 3.11
C LEU A 392 9.04 10.31 2.17
N LEU A 393 8.91 10.13 0.86
CA LEU A 393 9.58 10.97 -0.13
C LEU A 393 8.54 11.87 -0.82
N ALA A 394 8.94 13.12 -1.08
CA ALA A 394 8.22 14.06 -1.92
C ALA A 394 9.01 14.25 -3.22
N PHE A 395 8.36 14.09 -4.36
CA PHE A 395 8.93 14.32 -5.68
C PHE A 395 8.19 15.46 -6.38
N THR A 396 8.95 16.40 -6.94
CA THR A 396 8.41 17.52 -7.71
C THR A 396 8.61 17.27 -9.21
N PRO A 397 7.55 16.94 -9.97
CA PRO A 397 7.67 16.56 -11.40
C PRO A 397 8.36 17.63 -12.27
N GLY A 398 8.09 18.90 -12.01
CA GLY A 398 8.63 20.02 -12.79
C GLY A 398 10.15 20.17 -12.71
N THR A 399 10.76 19.81 -11.58
CA THR A 399 12.21 19.92 -11.34
C THR A 399 12.93 18.58 -11.33
N GLY A 400 12.19 17.47 -11.13
CA GLY A 400 12.77 16.15 -10.91
C GLY A 400 13.44 16.01 -9.53
N ALA A 401 13.19 16.92 -8.61
CA ALA A 401 13.80 16.92 -7.29
C ALA A 401 13.06 16.05 -6.29
N PHE A 402 13.83 15.39 -5.41
CA PHE A 402 13.31 14.66 -4.25
C PHE A 402 13.67 15.37 -2.95
N LYS A 403 12.74 15.33 -1.99
CA LYS A 403 12.97 15.63 -0.57
C LYS A 403 12.49 14.46 0.28
N ALA A 404 13.02 14.32 1.50
CA ALA A 404 12.67 13.22 2.38
C ALA A 404 12.17 13.71 3.74
N VAL A 405 11.16 13.01 4.26
CA VAL A 405 10.69 13.09 5.65
C VAL A 405 11.09 11.79 6.32
N ARG A 406 11.88 11.84 7.39
CA ARG A 406 12.18 10.67 8.20
C ARG A 406 11.01 10.35 9.12
N LEU A 407 10.61 9.07 9.17
CA LEU A 407 9.57 8.62 10.08
C LEU A 407 10.17 8.35 11.47
N PRO A 408 9.45 8.70 12.55
CA PRO A 408 9.94 8.52 13.92
C PRO A 408 10.15 7.04 14.28
N SER A 409 9.27 6.16 13.79
CA SER A 409 9.35 4.73 14.05
C SER A 409 10.25 4.01 13.06
N ARG A 410 10.95 2.97 13.56
CA ARG A 410 11.68 2.01 12.74
C ARG A 410 10.78 0.85 12.32
N GLY A 411 11.10 0.20 11.20
CA GLY A 411 10.29 -0.86 10.63
C GLY A 411 9.03 -0.32 9.97
N ALA A 412 9.04 0.94 9.55
CA ALA A 412 7.92 1.59 8.90
C ALA A 412 7.78 1.13 7.43
N LEU A 413 7.21 -0.06 7.23
CA LEU A 413 6.79 -0.49 5.91
C LEU A 413 5.51 0.26 5.54
N VAL A 414 5.65 1.37 4.78
CA VAL A 414 4.53 2.24 4.40
C VAL A 414 3.70 1.55 3.31
N ARG A 415 2.48 1.13 3.64
CA ARG A 415 1.59 0.37 2.75
C ARG A 415 0.63 1.25 1.98
N HIS A 416 0.21 2.35 2.57
CA HIS A 416 -0.76 3.25 1.96
C HIS A 416 -0.50 4.70 2.35
N LEU A 417 -0.92 5.59 1.47
CA LEU A 417 -0.95 7.04 1.67
C LEU A 417 -2.34 7.57 1.33
N ALA A 418 -2.79 8.60 2.04
CA ALA A 418 -3.90 9.45 1.64
C ALA A 418 -3.52 10.91 1.85
N ILE A 419 -4.01 11.77 0.97
CA ILE A 419 -3.81 13.22 1.06
C ILE A 419 -5.10 13.84 1.56
N ASP A 420 -5.03 14.66 2.59
CA ASP A 420 -6.17 15.46 3.04
C ASP A 420 -6.35 16.65 2.08
N PRO A 421 -7.42 16.68 1.27
CA PRO A 421 -7.59 17.74 0.26
C PRO A 421 -7.85 19.13 0.85
N ARG A 422 -8.14 19.22 2.15
CA ARG A 422 -8.45 20.47 2.84
C ARG A 422 -7.20 21.24 3.26
N ASN A 423 -6.09 20.53 3.55
CA ASN A 423 -4.89 21.11 4.14
C ASN A 423 -3.58 20.52 3.64
N HIS A 424 -3.66 19.55 2.71
CA HIS A 424 -2.53 18.83 2.12
C HIS A 424 -1.69 18.02 3.13
N ASP A 425 -2.22 17.72 4.33
CA ASP A 425 -1.58 16.78 5.25
C ASP A 425 -1.50 15.39 4.58
N VAL A 426 -0.36 14.73 4.72
CA VAL A 426 -0.16 13.37 4.19
C VAL A 426 -0.34 12.36 5.30
N TRP A 427 -1.30 11.46 5.12
CA TRP A 427 -1.56 10.37 6.04
C TRP A 427 -0.91 9.09 5.55
N LEU A 428 -0.30 8.35 6.45
CA LEU A 428 0.45 7.13 6.17
C LEU A 428 -0.10 5.97 7.00
N ALA A 429 -0.22 4.79 6.38
CA ALA A 429 -0.49 3.53 7.08
C ALA A 429 0.75 2.65 6.98
N TYR A 430 1.28 2.16 8.10
CA TYR A 430 2.44 1.29 8.10
C TYR A 430 2.48 0.25 9.24
N GLY A 431 3.09 -0.86 8.93
CA GLY A 431 3.26 -2.00 9.80
C GLY A 431 3.68 -3.23 9.03
N GLU A 432 4.21 -4.21 9.73
CA GLU A 432 4.61 -5.50 9.16
C GLU A 432 3.51 -6.56 9.29
N SER A 433 3.50 -7.53 8.39
CA SER A 433 2.60 -8.67 8.39
C SER A 433 3.38 -9.99 8.47
N PRO A 434 3.07 -10.91 9.37
CA PRO A 434 2.22 -10.72 10.55
C PRO A 434 2.89 -9.83 11.59
N GLY A 435 2.11 -8.90 12.14
CA GLY A 435 2.63 -7.87 13.04
C GLY A 435 3.19 -8.41 14.34
N LYS A 436 4.45 -8.15 14.60
CA LYS A 436 5.09 -8.29 15.93
C LYS A 436 5.43 -6.94 16.55
N LEU A 437 5.34 -5.88 15.76
CA LEU A 437 5.52 -4.50 16.22
C LEU A 437 4.17 -3.79 16.13
N PRO A 438 3.91 -2.84 17.04
CA PRO A 438 2.68 -2.06 16.97
C PRO A 438 2.54 -1.40 15.61
N ALA A 439 1.44 -1.67 14.91
CA ALA A 439 1.06 -1.01 13.69
C ALA A 439 0.63 0.44 13.97
N ARG A 440 0.86 1.35 13.03
CA ARG A 440 0.61 2.77 13.19
C ARG A 440 -0.01 3.37 11.95
N ILE A 441 -0.72 4.47 12.17
CA ILE A 441 -0.90 5.49 11.14
C ILE A 441 -0.13 6.75 11.56
N ALA A 442 0.27 7.54 10.58
CA ALA A 442 0.96 8.81 10.84
C ALA A 442 0.40 9.93 9.98
N ARG A 443 0.52 11.14 10.47
CA ARG A 443 0.24 12.37 9.74
C ARG A 443 1.53 13.16 9.57
N PHE A 444 1.89 13.47 8.36
CA PHE A 444 2.90 14.49 8.06
C PHE A 444 2.22 15.80 7.69
N ARG A 445 2.63 16.88 8.35
CA ARG A 445 2.25 18.25 8.03
C ARG A 445 3.47 19.04 7.64
N ALA A 446 3.47 19.61 6.44
CA ALA A 446 4.56 20.44 5.94
C ALA A 446 4.72 21.72 6.76
N GLY A 447 5.97 22.14 6.96
CA GLY A 447 6.30 23.39 7.63
C GLY A 447 5.88 24.62 6.81
N PRO A 448 5.80 25.82 7.46
CA PRO A 448 5.31 27.05 6.80
C PRO A 448 6.12 27.44 5.56
N GLY A 449 7.43 27.20 5.56
CA GLY A 449 8.32 27.51 4.42
C GLY A 449 8.09 26.62 3.19
N GLU A 450 7.68 25.38 3.39
CA GLU A 450 7.36 24.43 2.34
C GLU A 450 5.93 24.63 1.79
N ALA A 451 5.05 25.20 2.62
CA ALA A 451 3.68 25.56 2.22
C ALA A 451 3.63 26.80 1.31
N ALA A 452 4.64 27.70 1.39
CA ALA A 452 4.69 28.95 0.63
C ALA A 452 5.24 28.80 -0.80
N GLY A 453 5.80 27.64 -1.15
CA GLY A 453 6.27 27.31 -2.51
C GLY A 453 5.21 26.69 -3.42
N ARG A 454 3.95 26.82 -3.05
CA ARG A 454 2.76 26.26 -3.70
C ARG A 454 2.09 27.27 -4.62
#